data_c9d7770fbeb47805887d9805240b0d2a
#
_entry.id   c9d7770fbeb47805887d9805240b0d2a
#
_cell.length_a   1.000
_cell.length_b   1.000
_cell.length_c   1.000
_cell.angle_alpha   90.00
_cell.angle_beta   90.00
_cell.angle_gamma   90.00
#
_symmetry.space_group_name_H-M   'P 1'
#
loop_
_entity.id
_entity.type
_entity.pdbx_description
1 polymer ?
#
loop_
_entity_poly.entity_id
_entity_poly.type
_entity_poly.pdbx_seq_one_letter_code
_entity_poly.pdbx_strand_id
1 'polypeptide(L)'
;MISVQNLELRAGARLLMEDVTFRVDKGDKIGLVGRNGAGKTTMTKVLAGLALPAEGTVTRSGSIGYLPQDPKVDDMTQLARDRILSARGLDGVAKKMRQAQEDMASEDESIRTKGMRRYDRLEAEFIAGGGYAAESEAAVITSNLDLPERVLAQPLETLSGGQRRRVELARILFSAADTMLLDEPTNHLDADSILWLREFLKNFSGGLLVISHDVELMELVVNRVFYLDANRCVIDQYNMRWKNYLSQREQDEHRRKRERANAQKKAQALMEQANKMRAKATKAVAAQQMIKRAERMMRGLEDERQTDKVAAIRFPEPAPCGKTPLSAQSLSKSYGSLEIFTDVDLAIDRGSRVVVLGLNGAGKTTLLRMLAGNTAPDTGEVVYGHGAKIGYFAQEHEILDGERTVLENMKSAAPDLDDTRVRTVLGSFLFSGDDVEKPAGVLSGGEKTRLSLATLVASSANILLLDEPTNNLDPASRKEILNALKAYKGAIVMVSHDEGAVEALNPERVLLLPDAVEDLWSKEYQDLISLA
;
A
#
# COMPACT_ATOMS: atom_id res chain seq x y z
N MET A 1 -18.22 18.34 -3.70
CA MET A 1 -19.07 17.77 -2.63
C MET A 1 -19.55 16.39 -3.04
N ILE A 2 -19.47 15.41 -2.13
CA ILE A 2 -19.99 14.05 -2.34
C ILE A 2 -21.04 13.77 -1.26
N SER A 3 -22.22 13.31 -1.63
CA SER A 3 -23.29 12.91 -0.72
C SER A 3 -23.63 11.45 -0.97
N VAL A 4 -23.60 10.66 0.08
CA VAL A 4 -23.85 9.21 0.07
C VAL A 4 -25.08 8.95 0.92
N GLN A 5 -26.02 8.14 0.39
CA GLN A 5 -27.26 7.77 1.08
C GLN A 5 -27.50 6.28 0.95
N ASN A 6 -27.65 5.61 2.10
CA ASN A 6 -27.99 4.19 2.24
C ASN A 6 -27.13 3.28 1.38
N LEU A 7 -25.81 3.55 1.37
CA LEU A 7 -24.85 2.85 0.50
C LEU A 7 -24.66 1.41 0.98
N GLU A 8 -24.87 0.45 0.07
CA GLU A 8 -24.44 -0.93 0.21
C GLU A 8 -23.33 -1.23 -0.79
N LEU A 9 -22.24 -1.82 -0.30
CA LEU A 9 -21.13 -2.29 -1.14
C LEU A 9 -20.87 -3.76 -0.94
N ARG A 10 -20.61 -4.45 -2.06
CA ARG A 10 -20.24 -5.87 -2.11
C ARG A 10 -18.98 -6.11 -2.92
N ALA A 11 -18.25 -7.15 -2.57
CA ALA A 11 -17.17 -7.72 -3.39
C ALA A 11 -17.59 -9.15 -3.77
N GLY A 12 -18.13 -9.33 -4.95
CA GLY A 12 -18.81 -10.57 -5.33
C GLY A 12 -20.00 -10.84 -4.40
N ALA A 13 -20.02 -12.00 -3.76
CA ALA A 13 -21.06 -12.36 -2.80
C ALA A 13 -20.85 -11.76 -1.38
N ARG A 14 -19.65 -11.24 -1.09
CA ARG A 14 -19.29 -10.72 0.23
C ARG A 14 -19.82 -9.31 0.44
N LEU A 15 -20.60 -9.10 1.50
CA LEU A 15 -21.03 -7.80 1.97
C LEU A 15 -19.82 -7.08 2.61
N LEU A 16 -19.54 -5.85 2.17
CA LEU A 16 -18.47 -5.01 2.71
C LEU A 16 -19.02 -3.93 3.64
N MET A 17 -20.15 -3.32 3.27
CA MET A 17 -20.85 -2.34 4.08
C MET A 17 -22.32 -2.25 3.69
N GLU A 18 -23.16 -1.85 4.66
CA GLU A 18 -24.61 -1.75 4.52
C GLU A 18 -25.12 -0.49 5.22
N ASP A 19 -26.14 0.14 4.62
CA ASP A 19 -26.87 1.32 5.13
C ASP A 19 -25.95 2.49 5.55
N VAL A 20 -24.92 2.79 4.76
CA VAL A 20 -23.96 3.84 5.07
C VAL A 20 -24.41 5.16 4.47
N THR A 21 -24.54 6.19 5.32
CA THR A 21 -24.90 7.56 4.90
C THR A 21 -23.89 8.55 5.46
N PHE A 22 -23.30 9.39 4.59
CA PHE A 22 -22.36 10.45 4.96
C PHE A 22 -22.24 11.52 3.87
N ARG A 23 -21.52 12.61 4.20
CA ARG A 23 -21.16 13.67 3.25
C ARG A 23 -19.69 14.03 3.38
N VAL A 24 -19.12 14.44 2.24
CA VAL A 24 -17.80 15.04 2.13
C VAL A 24 -18.00 16.44 1.55
N ASP A 25 -17.88 17.45 2.39
CA ASP A 25 -18.08 18.84 2.04
C ASP A 25 -16.72 19.56 1.85
N LYS A 26 -16.76 20.78 1.36
CA LYS A 26 -15.57 21.65 1.24
C LYS A 26 -14.98 21.90 2.64
N GLY A 27 -13.66 21.67 2.79
CA GLY A 27 -12.96 21.78 4.07
C GLY A 27 -13.00 20.53 4.94
N ASP A 28 -13.81 19.52 4.60
CA ASP A 28 -13.72 18.21 5.23
C ASP A 28 -12.43 17.53 4.81
N LYS A 29 -11.67 17.05 5.78
CA LYS A 29 -10.45 16.26 5.59
C LYS A 29 -10.59 14.94 6.32
N ILE A 30 -11.09 13.94 5.60
CA ILE A 30 -11.53 12.66 6.15
C ILE A 30 -10.43 11.63 5.98
N GLY A 31 -9.97 11.05 7.09
CA GLY A 31 -9.14 9.86 7.08
C GLY A 31 -10.01 8.61 7.06
N LEU A 32 -9.93 7.82 6.00
CA LEU A 32 -10.62 6.54 5.90
C LEU A 32 -9.71 5.42 6.39
N VAL A 33 -10.04 4.83 7.51
CA VAL A 33 -9.27 3.77 8.14
C VAL A 33 -10.07 2.49 8.29
N GLY A 34 -9.39 1.38 8.39
CA GLY A 34 -9.99 0.06 8.51
C GLY A 34 -8.98 -1.00 8.08
N ARG A 35 -9.31 -2.27 8.33
CA ARG A 35 -8.43 -3.40 7.98
C ARG A 35 -8.25 -3.53 6.48
N ASN A 36 -7.17 -4.20 6.08
CA ASN A 36 -6.99 -4.58 4.68
C ASN A 36 -8.11 -5.57 4.27
N GLY A 37 -8.66 -5.38 3.06
CA GLY A 37 -9.82 -6.13 2.61
C GLY A 37 -11.17 -5.69 3.21
N ALA A 38 -11.22 -4.61 4.01
CA ALA A 38 -12.48 -4.07 4.54
C ALA A 38 -13.33 -3.34 3.49
N GLY A 39 -12.78 -3.05 2.30
CA GLY A 39 -13.51 -2.37 1.23
C GLY A 39 -13.19 -0.89 1.08
N LYS A 40 -12.09 -0.38 1.68
CA LYS A 40 -11.67 1.03 1.57
C LYS A 40 -11.53 1.46 0.10
N THR A 41 -10.71 0.76 -0.68
CA THR A 41 -10.49 1.02 -2.11
C THR A 41 -11.76 0.83 -2.95
N THR A 42 -12.63 -0.14 -2.60
CA THR A 42 -13.93 -0.32 -3.28
C THR A 42 -14.83 0.88 -3.06
N MET A 43 -14.87 1.39 -1.83
CA MET A 43 -15.63 2.60 -1.50
C MET A 43 -15.11 3.82 -2.26
N THR A 44 -13.79 4.06 -2.29
CA THR A 44 -13.22 5.19 -3.03
C THR A 44 -13.51 5.11 -4.52
N LYS A 45 -13.47 3.91 -5.14
CA LYS A 45 -13.87 3.70 -6.55
C LYS A 45 -15.33 4.06 -6.79
N VAL A 46 -16.23 3.67 -5.88
CA VAL A 46 -17.65 4.03 -5.98
C VAL A 46 -17.85 5.53 -5.79
N LEU A 47 -17.15 6.16 -4.84
CA LEU A 47 -17.20 7.63 -4.65
C LEU A 47 -16.65 8.38 -5.86
N ALA A 48 -15.62 7.86 -6.53
CA ALA A 48 -15.06 8.41 -7.75
C ALA A 48 -15.95 8.22 -8.98
N GLY A 49 -16.95 7.33 -8.92
CA GLY A 49 -17.82 7.01 -10.07
C GLY A 49 -17.28 5.93 -11.00
N LEU A 50 -16.22 5.24 -10.60
CA LEU A 50 -15.59 4.17 -11.37
C LEU A 50 -16.21 2.79 -11.11
N ALA A 51 -17.08 2.68 -10.12
CA ALA A 51 -17.86 1.49 -9.81
C ALA A 51 -19.26 1.89 -9.35
N LEU A 52 -20.21 0.97 -9.50
CA LEU A 52 -21.59 1.17 -9.05
C LEU A 52 -21.76 0.58 -7.64
N PRO A 53 -22.55 1.20 -6.76
CA PRO A 53 -22.97 0.59 -5.51
C PRO A 53 -23.91 -0.60 -5.76
N ALA A 54 -24.00 -1.53 -4.80
CA ALA A 54 -25.02 -2.59 -4.83
C ALA A 54 -26.41 -2.02 -4.56
N GLU A 55 -26.51 -1.13 -3.55
CA GLU A 55 -27.71 -0.36 -3.24
C GLU A 55 -27.34 1.04 -2.76
N GLY A 56 -28.31 1.95 -2.73
CA GLY A 56 -28.12 3.34 -2.32
C GLY A 56 -27.72 4.27 -3.45
N THR A 57 -27.44 5.53 -3.10
CA THR A 57 -27.11 6.58 -4.09
C THR A 57 -25.88 7.37 -3.68
N VAL A 58 -25.06 7.72 -4.69
CA VAL A 58 -23.90 8.60 -4.54
C VAL A 58 -24.05 9.78 -5.47
N THR A 59 -24.31 10.95 -4.91
CA THR A 59 -24.44 12.21 -5.65
C THR A 59 -23.12 12.98 -5.56
N ARG A 60 -22.64 13.43 -6.72
CA ARG A 60 -21.37 14.16 -6.86
C ARG A 60 -21.67 15.55 -7.41
N SER A 61 -21.11 16.57 -6.78
CA SER A 61 -21.19 17.95 -7.23
C SER A 61 -19.79 18.53 -7.30
N GLY A 62 -19.43 19.09 -8.47
CA GLY A 62 -18.08 19.56 -8.78
C GLY A 62 -17.15 18.47 -9.28
N SER A 63 -15.89 18.83 -9.46
CA SER A 63 -14.83 17.98 -9.97
C SER A 63 -14.27 17.04 -8.89
N ILE A 64 -13.93 15.81 -9.27
CA ILE A 64 -13.35 14.82 -8.37
C ILE A 64 -11.99 14.38 -8.93
N GLY A 65 -10.94 14.57 -8.12
CA GLY A 65 -9.63 13.99 -8.34
C GLY A 65 -9.52 12.65 -7.61
N TYR A 66 -9.20 11.57 -8.31
CA TYR A 66 -9.04 10.25 -7.71
C TYR A 66 -7.67 9.66 -8.02
N LEU A 67 -6.92 9.36 -6.97
CA LEU A 67 -5.68 8.59 -7.02
C LEU A 67 -5.96 7.18 -6.51
N PRO A 68 -6.00 6.16 -7.38
CA PRO A 68 -6.12 4.76 -6.96
C PRO A 68 -4.80 4.23 -6.41
N GLN A 69 -4.87 3.13 -5.65
CA GLN A 69 -3.68 2.43 -5.16
C GLN A 69 -2.76 1.95 -6.30
N ASP A 70 -3.34 1.49 -7.41
CA ASP A 70 -2.63 1.10 -8.63
C ASP A 70 -3.27 1.82 -9.83
N PRO A 71 -2.64 2.91 -10.32
CA PRO A 71 -3.18 3.69 -11.42
C PRO A 71 -3.01 2.93 -12.75
N LYS A 72 -4.13 2.58 -13.36
CA LYS A 72 -4.16 2.08 -14.74
C LYS A 72 -4.20 3.27 -15.70
N VAL A 73 -3.28 3.30 -16.64
CA VAL A 73 -3.20 4.32 -17.68
C VAL A 73 -3.51 3.64 -19.02
N ASP A 74 -4.47 4.19 -19.76
CA ASP A 74 -4.93 3.60 -21.02
C ASP A 74 -3.90 3.82 -22.15
N ASP A 75 -3.25 4.99 -22.18
CA ASP A 75 -2.21 5.32 -23.18
C ASP A 75 -0.84 5.44 -22.50
N MET A 76 -0.08 4.36 -22.58
CA MET A 76 1.29 4.28 -22.03
C MET A 76 2.33 4.99 -22.89
N THR A 77 2.00 5.37 -24.13
CA THR A 77 2.90 6.09 -25.05
C THR A 77 2.89 7.59 -24.82
N GLN A 78 1.92 8.09 -24.03
CA GLN A 78 1.82 9.50 -23.68
C GLN A 78 3.02 9.96 -22.85
N LEU A 79 3.54 11.17 -23.12
CA LEU A 79 4.60 11.76 -22.29
C LEU A 79 4.09 12.08 -20.89
N ALA A 80 4.94 11.90 -19.88
CA ALA A 80 4.59 12.16 -18.48
C ALA A 80 4.10 13.60 -18.26
N ARG A 81 4.72 14.59 -18.90
CA ARG A 81 4.27 16.00 -18.92
C ARG A 81 2.84 16.15 -19.44
N ASP A 82 2.55 15.53 -20.59
CA ASP A 82 1.23 15.63 -21.21
C ASP A 82 0.17 14.96 -20.35
N ARG A 83 0.53 13.86 -19.69
CA ARG A 83 -0.35 13.19 -18.73
C ARG A 83 -0.75 14.11 -17.58
N ILE A 84 0.18 14.92 -17.05
CA ILE A 84 -0.12 15.88 -15.99
C ILE A 84 -1.03 16.98 -16.52
N LEU A 85 -0.70 17.59 -17.67
CA LEU A 85 -1.46 18.67 -18.29
C LEU A 85 -2.87 18.25 -18.70
N SER A 86 -3.08 16.95 -18.98
CA SER A 86 -4.41 16.40 -19.32
C SER A 86 -5.45 16.59 -18.22
N ALA A 87 -5.03 16.76 -16.97
CA ALA A 87 -5.95 17.01 -15.86
C ALA A 87 -6.78 18.29 -16.02
N ARG A 88 -6.28 19.27 -16.78
CA ARG A 88 -6.99 20.52 -17.12
C ARG A 88 -7.27 20.65 -18.62
N GLY A 89 -7.10 19.56 -19.41
CA GLY A 89 -7.35 19.55 -20.85
C GLY A 89 -6.35 20.34 -21.69
N LEU A 90 -5.16 20.62 -21.14
CA LEU A 90 -4.10 21.41 -21.81
C LEU A 90 -3.16 20.57 -22.67
N ASP A 91 -3.14 19.25 -22.48
CA ASP A 91 -2.26 18.29 -23.16
C ASP A 91 -2.43 18.33 -24.68
N GLY A 92 -3.67 18.38 -25.17
CA GLY A 92 -3.99 18.41 -26.59
C GLY A 92 -3.47 19.67 -27.30
N VAL A 93 -3.56 20.83 -26.66
CA VAL A 93 -3.05 22.11 -27.20
C VAL A 93 -1.53 22.12 -27.12
N ALA A 94 -0.94 21.72 -25.99
CA ALA A 94 0.50 21.64 -25.79
C ALA A 94 1.18 20.69 -26.80
N LYS A 95 0.59 19.52 -27.06
CA LYS A 95 1.07 18.57 -28.06
C LYS A 95 1.06 19.16 -29.47
N LYS A 96 -0.04 19.84 -29.85
CA LYS A 96 -0.14 20.50 -31.15
C LYS A 96 0.84 21.68 -31.29
N MET A 97 1.13 22.41 -30.20
CA MET A 97 2.10 23.49 -30.19
C MET A 97 3.53 22.94 -30.45
N ARG A 98 3.92 21.87 -29.79
CA ARG A 98 5.22 21.20 -30.04
C ARG A 98 5.34 20.74 -31.50
N GLN A 99 4.29 20.11 -32.06
CA GLN A 99 4.29 19.74 -33.46
C GLN A 99 4.41 20.95 -34.40
N ALA A 100 3.76 22.06 -34.06
CA ALA A 100 3.90 23.29 -34.84
C ALA A 100 5.31 23.88 -34.73
N GLN A 101 5.98 23.77 -33.58
CA GLN A 101 7.37 24.14 -33.39
C GLN A 101 8.34 23.29 -34.24
N GLU A 102 8.10 21.98 -34.31
CA GLU A 102 8.84 21.08 -35.19
C GLU A 102 8.65 21.48 -36.68
N ASP A 103 7.38 21.75 -37.08
CA ASP A 103 7.08 22.25 -38.44
C ASP A 103 7.81 23.56 -38.75
N MET A 104 7.95 24.47 -37.75
CA MET A 104 8.72 25.74 -37.90
C MET A 104 10.23 25.55 -38.10
N ALA A 105 10.77 24.44 -37.62
CA ALA A 105 12.19 24.08 -37.80
C ALA A 105 12.46 23.39 -39.16
N SER A 106 11.43 23.13 -39.98
CA SER A 106 11.55 22.49 -41.28
C SER A 106 12.35 23.33 -42.29
N GLU A 107 13.16 22.73 -43.12
CA GLU A 107 13.82 23.38 -44.24
C GLU A 107 12.86 23.85 -45.35
N ASP A 108 11.68 23.19 -45.46
CA ASP A 108 10.63 23.56 -46.40
C ASP A 108 9.90 24.84 -45.96
N GLU A 109 10.00 25.89 -46.76
CA GLU A 109 9.41 27.21 -46.49
C GLU A 109 7.87 27.14 -46.36
N SER A 110 7.21 26.26 -47.10
CA SER A 110 5.76 26.09 -47.04
C SER A 110 5.33 25.45 -45.71
N ILE A 111 6.07 24.43 -45.24
CA ILE A 111 5.82 23.76 -43.94
C ILE A 111 6.12 24.75 -42.83
N ARG A 112 7.23 25.46 -42.87
CA ARG A 112 7.63 26.47 -41.87
C ARG A 112 6.59 27.56 -41.72
N THR A 113 6.11 28.15 -42.84
CA THR A 113 5.08 29.21 -42.79
C THR A 113 3.76 28.74 -42.24
N LYS A 114 3.33 27.50 -42.57
CA LYS A 114 2.12 26.87 -42.00
C LYS A 114 2.31 26.60 -40.52
N GLY A 115 3.48 26.12 -40.12
CA GLY A 115 3.85 25.89 -38.71
C GLY A 115 3.74 27.16 -37.87
N MET A 116 4.27 28.28 -38.33
CA MET A 116 4.16 29.58 -37.65
C MET A 116 2.71 30.00 -37.40
N ARG A 117 1.89 30.00 -38.45
CA ARG A 117 0.46 30.39 -38.32
C ARG A 117 -0.32 29.48 -37.40
N ARG A 118 0.03 28.20 -37.39
CA ARG A 118 -0.60 27.21 -36.52
C ARG A 118 -0.17 27.43 -35.07
N TYR A 119 1.12 27.70 -34.84
CA TYR A 119 1.65 28.01 -33.53
C TYR A 119 1.01 29.24 -32.92
N ASP A 120 0.95 30.38 -33.63
CA ASP A 120 0.35 31.62 -33.15
C ASP A 120 -1.11 31.40 -32.66
N ARG A 121 -1.89 30.63 -33.43
CA ARG A 121 -3.29 30.35 -33.05
C ARG A 121 -3.36 29.46 -31.80
N LEU A 122 -2.53 28.41 -31.73
CA LEU A 122 -2.50 27.48 -30.62
C LEU A 122 -1.95 28.14 -29.35
N GLU A 123 -0.98 29.04 -29.49
CA GLU A 123 -0.44 29.82 -28.37
C GLU A 123 -1.53 30.75 -27.79
N ALA A 124 -2.30 31.44 -28.64
CA ALA A 124 -3.42 32.23 -28.17
C ALA A 124 -4.49 31.38 -27.43
N GLU A 125 -4.78 30.16 -27.91
CA GLU A 125 -5.68 29.22 -27.26
C GLU A 125 -5.10 28.76 -25.91
N PHE A 126 -3.80 28.46 -25.86
CA PHE A 126 -3.08 28.04 -24.67
C PHE A 126 -3.04 29.16 -23.61
N ILE A 127 -2.76 30.38 -24.02
CA ILE A 127 -2.79 31.57 -23.12
C ILE A 127 -4.19 31.78 -22.57
N ALA A 128 -5.23 31.72 -23.42
CA ALA A 128 -6.62 31.88 -23.01
C ALA A 128 -7.05 30.78 -21.99
N GLY A 129 -6.50 29.57 -22.11
CA GLY A 129 -6.67 28.48 -21.15
C GLY A 129 -5.80 28.59 -19.88
N GLY A 130 -5.01 29.68 -19.74
CA GLY A 130 -4.10 29.85 -18.60
C GLY A 130 -2.87 28.94 -18.63
N GLY A 131 -2.49 28.46 -19.83
CA GLY A 131 -1.50 27.40 -20.01
C GLY A 131 -0.13 27.66 -19.39
N TYR A 132 0.45 28.85 -19.55
CA TYR A 132 1.76 29.17 -18.96
C TYR A 132 1.73 29.21 -17.42
N ALA A 133 0.63 29.74 -16.83
CA ALA A 133 0.47 29.68 -15.39
C ALA A 133 0.29 28.24 -14.90
N ALA A 134 -0.46 27.44 -15.66
CA ALA A 134 -0.65 26.02 -15.39
C ALA A 134 0.65 25.21 -15.51
N GLU A 135 1.48 25.48 -16.53
CA GLU A 135 2.82 24.84 -16.65
C GLU A 135 3.73 25.19 -15.47
N SER A 136 3.71 26.46 -15.02
CA SER A 136 4.49 26.88 -13.85
C SER A 136 4.01 26.19 -12.57
N GLU A 137 2.70 26.06 -12.39
CA GLU A 137 2.12 25.32 -11.27
C GLU A 137 2.47 23.82 -11.33
N ALA A 138 2.35 23.21 -12.51
CA ALA A 138 2.74 21.82 -12.73
C ALA A 138 4.24 21.61 -12.43
N ALA A 139 5.11 22.55 -12.85
CA ALA A 139 6.54 22.49 -12.59
C ALA A 139 6.86 22.53 -11.07
N VAL A 140 6.15 23.37 -10.30
CA VAL A 140 6.29 23.40 -8.84
C VAL A 140 5.89 22.06 -8.24
N ILE A 141 4.74 21.49 -8.63
CA ILE A 141 4.26 20.21 -8.12
C ILE A 141 5.24 19.07 -8.45
N THR A 142 5.70 19.00 -9.72
CA THR A 142 6.59 17.93 -10.18
C THR A 142 7.98 18.01 -9.55
N SER A 143 8.51 19.22 -9.36
CA SER A 143 9.78 19.41 -8.65
C SER A 143 9.72 18.92 -7.21
N ASN A 144 8.63 19.20 -6.50
CA ASN A 144 8.44 18.74 -5.12
C ASN A 144 8.10 17.23 -5.00
N LEU A 145 7.76 16.57 -6.10
CA LEU A 145 7.55 15.12 -6.16
C LEU A 145 8.75 14.38 -6.77
N ASP A 146 9.91 15.00 -6.81
CA ASP A 146 11.14 14.43 -7.39
C ASP A 146 10.91 13.84 -8.80
N LEU A 147 10.24 14.63 -9.67
CA LEU A 147 10.04 14.35 -11.09
C LEU A 147 10.85 15.32 -11.94
N PRO A 148 12.14 15.05 -12.21
CA PRO A 148 12.98 15.93 -13.00
C PRO A 148 12.52 15.99 -14.46
N GLU A 149 12.92 17.05 -15.18
CA GLU A 149 12.53 17.32 -16.56
C GLU A 149 12.81 16.14 -17.51
N ARG A 150 13.90 15.42 -17.29
CA ARG A 150 14.23 14.19 -18.05
C ARG A 150 13.16 13.10 -17.94
N VAL A 151 12.47 12.99 -16.78
CA VAL A 151 11.38 12.02 -16.55
C VAL A 151 10.10 12.54 -17.22
N LEU A 152 9.84 13.85 -17.12
CA LEU A 152 8.65 14.46 -17.71
C LEU A 152 8.64 14.40 -19.25
N ALA A 153 9.81 14.32 -19.87
CA ALA A 153 9.99 14.18 -21.32
C ALA A 153 9.89 12.74 -21.83
N GLN A 154 9.72 11.74 -20.95
CA GLN A 154 9.66 10.33 -21.32
C GLN A 154 8.21 9.84 -21.45
N PRO A 155 7.96 8.81 -22.31
CA PRO A 155 6.71 8.09 -22.35
C PRO A 155 6.47 7.32 -21.03
N LEU A 156 5.23 7.19 -20.62
CA LEU A 156 4.87 6.51 -19.36
C LEU A 156 5.31 5.04 -19.31
N GLU A 157 5.38 4.36 -20.47
CA GLU A 157 5.83 2.96 -20.55
C GLU A 157 7.31 2.78 -20.12
N THR A 158 8.15 3.80 -20.31
CA THR A 158 9.57 3.74 -19.95
C THR A 158 9.85 4.07 -18.48
N LEU A 159 8.85 4.59 -17.77
CA LEU A 159 8.97 4.96 -16.37
C LEU A 159 8.85 3.75 -15.44
N SER A 160 9.56 3.80 -14.31
CA SER A 160 9.33 2.83 -13.22
C SER A 160 7.91 2.95 -12.64
N GLY A 161 7.42 1.90 -11.95
CA GLY A 161 6.12 1.93 -11.28
C GLY A 161 5.99 3.11 -10.31
N GLY A 162 7.02 3.38 -9.51
CA GLY A 162 7.05 4.52 -8.60
C GLY A 162 7.01 5.87 -9.31
N GLN A 163 7.74 6.03 -10.41
CA GLN A 163 7.69 7.26 -11.21
C GLN A 163 6.30 7.47 -11.83
N ARG A 164 5.71 6.43 -12.41
CA ARG A 164 4.33 6.51 -12.93
C ARG A 164 3.34 6.94 -11.86
N ARG A 165 3.46 6.38 -10.65
CA ARG A 165 2.59 6.73 -9.54
C ARG A 165 2.77 8.18 -9.11
N ARG A 166 4.01 8.69 -9.06
CA ARG A 166 4.29 10.11 -8.79
C ARG A 166 3.72 11.04 -9.87
N VAL A 167 3.78 10.65 -11.14
CA VAL A 167 3.14 11.38 -12.25
C VAL A 167 1.62 11.43 -12.08
N GLU A 168 0.98 10.32 -11.71
CA GLU A 168 -0.48 10.31 -11.46
C GLU A 168 -0.85 11.15 -10.22
N LEU A 169 -0.05 11.11 -9.16
CA LEU A 169 -0.24 11.99 -8.01
C LEU A 169 -0.13 13.46 -8.44
N ALA A 170 0.95 13.83 -9.17
CA ALA A 170 1.12 15.19 -9.71
C ALA A 170 -0.09 15.62 -10.53
N ARG A 171 -0.60 14.75 -11.40
CA ARG A 171 -1.81 15.00 -12.21
C ARG A 171 -3.02 15.31 -11.35
N ILE A 172 -3.26 14.55 -10.28
CA ILE A 172 -4.40 14.76 -9.39
C ILE A 172 -4.25 16.06 -8.59
N LEU A 173 -3.07 16.34 -8.05
CA LEU A 173 -2.82 17.59 -7.31
C LEU A 173 -2.97 18.81 -8.25
N PHE A 174 -2.46 18.70 -9.48
CA PHE A 174 -2.58 19.73 -10.52
C PHE A 174 -4.03 19.93 -11.00
N SER A 175 -4.91 18.93 -10.91
CA SER A 175 -6.30 19.02 -11.40
C SER A 175 -7.12 20.12 -10.72
N ALA A 176 -6.70 20.63 -9.56
CA ALA A 176 -7.43 21.57 -8.73
C ALA A 176 -8.89 21.15 -8.48
N ALA A 177 -9.09 19.85 -8.28
CA ALA A 177 -10.42 19.27 -8.08
C ALA A 177 -11.09 19.80 -6.80
N ASP A 178 -12.43 19.94 -6.82
CA ASP A 178 -13.22 20.36 -5.65
C ASP A 178 -13.16 19.32 -4.52
N THR A 179 -13.00 18.05 -4.87
CA THR A 179 -12.86 16.97 -3.90
C THR A 179 -11.77 15.99 -4.36
N MET A 180 -10.82 15.69 -3.48
CA MET A 180 -9.77 14.71 -3.72
C MET A 180 -10.03 13.42 -2.95
N LEU A 181 -9.88 12.28 -3.63
CA LEU A 181 -9.93 10.92 -3.07
C LEU A 181 -8.56 10.30 -3.30
N LEU A 182 -7.78 10.10 -2.24
CA LEU A 182 -6.39 9.64 -2.34
C LEU A 182 -6.23 8.30 -1.62
N ASP A 183 -5.79 7.28 -2.36
CA ASP A 183 -5.52 5.94 -1.81
C ASP A 183 -4.00 5.72 -1.70
N GLU A 184 -3.47 5.76 -0.48
CA GLU A 184 -2.04 5.65 -0.11
C GLU A 184 -1.15 6.63 -0.91
N PRO A 185 -1.36 7.96 -0.80
CA PRO A 185 -0.63 8.93 -1.62
C PRO A 185 0.84 9.08 -1.25
N THR A 186 1.27 8.63 -0.08
CA THR A 186 2.66 8.71 0.39
C THR A 186 3.54 7.57 -0.10
N ASN A 187 2.95 6.50 -0.67
CA ASN A 187 3.73 5.38 -1.17
C ASN A 187 4.62 5.79 -2.36
N HIS A 188 5.87 5.34 -2.35
CA HIS A 188 6.90 5.63 -3.35
C HIS A 188 7.36 7.11 -3.41
N LEU A 189 7.09 7.88 -2.36
CA LEU A 189 7.63 9.22 -2.15
C LEU A 189 8.84 9.16 -1.21
N ASP A 190 9.78 10.06 -1.42
CA ASP A 190 10.86 10.35 -0.47
C ASP A 190 10.38 11.25 0.68
N ALA A 191 11.22 11.43 1.69
CA ALA A 191 10.87 12.20 2.87
C ALA A 191 10.50 13.67 2.55
N ASP A 192 11.22 14.31 1.64
CA ASP A 192 10.97 15.70 1.27
C ASP A 192 9.63 15.84 0.52
N SER A 193 9.37 14.94 -0.42
CA SER A 193 8.07 14.89 -1.12
C SER A 193 6.91 14.61 -0.18
N ILE A 194 7.10 13.75 0.83
CA ILE A 194 6.07 13.47 1.86
C ILE A 194 5.81 14.73 2.70
N LEU A 195 6.84 15.42 3.15
CA LEU A 195 6.70 16.67 3.93
C LEU A 195 5.96 17.73 3.13
N TRP A 196 6.33 17.92 1.87
CA TRP A 196 5.64 18.85 0.98
C TRP A 196 4.17 18.46 0.74
N LEU A 197 3.90 17.17 0.48
CA LEU A 197 2.54 16.68 0.25
C LEU A 197 1.64 16.90 1.48
N ARG A 198 2.15 16.65 2.69
CA ARG A 198 1.45 16.90 3.96
C ARG A 198 1.03 18.38 4.07
N GLU A 199 1.96 19.31 3.78
CA GLU A 199 1.67 20.74 3.84
C GLU A 199 0.70 21.17 2.71
N PHE A 200 0.84 20.62 1.50
CA PHE A 200 -0.10 20.85 0.40
C PHE A 200 -1.53 20.41 0.79
N LEU A 201 -1.70 19.20 1.30
CA LEU A 201 -3.00 18.65 1.70
C LEU A 201 -3.59 19.39 2.91
N LYS A 202 -2.75 19.85 3.83
CA LYS A 202 -3.17 20.68 4.97
C LYS A 202 -3.75 22.03 4.52
N ASN A 203 -3.19 22.63 3.45
CA ASN A 203 -3.63 23.90 2.91
C ASN A 203 -4.73 23.75 1.84
N PHE A 204 -5.01 22.54 1.40
CA PHE A 204 -6.06 22.28 0.42
C PHE A 204 -7.43 22.68 0.96
N SER A 205 -8.14 23.54 0.21
CA SER A 205 -9.42 24.12 0.64
C SER A 205 -10.64 23.29 0.25
N GLY A 206 -10.50 22.31 -0.64
CA GLY A 206 -11.57 21.42 -1.09
C GLY A 206 -11.92 20.34 -0.07
N GLY A 207 -12.76 19.40 -0.47
CA GLY A 207 -13.02 18.17 0.30
C GLY A 207 -11.90 17.15 0.07
N LEU A 208 -11.45 16.47 1.11
CA LEU A 208 -10.43 15.42 1.03
C LEU A 208 -10.91 14.15 1.72
N LEU A 209 -10.76 13.02 1.03
CA LEU A 209 -10.84 11.71 1.66
C LEU A 209 -9.54 10.97 1.35
N VAL A 210 -8.79 10.61 2.39
CA VAL A 210 -7.48 9.97 2.27
C VAL A 210 -7.46 8.64 3.01
N ILE A 211 -6.92 7.63 2.35
CA ILE A 211 -6.52 6.35 2.95
C ILE A 211 -5.00 6.43 3.07
N SER A 212 -4.47 6.31 4.28
CA SER A 212 -3.01 6.28 4.48
C SER A 212 -2.64 5.54 5.76
N HIS A 213 -1.46 4.94 5.73
CA HIS A 213 -0.79 4.37 6.90
C HIS A 213 0.20 5.36 7.54
N ASP A 214 0.42 6.52 6.93
CA ASP A 214 1.25 7.60 7.44
C ASP A 214 0.53 8.32 8.60
N VAL A 215 1.02 8.07 9.82
CA VAL A 215 0.43 8.61 11.05
C VAL A 215 0.57 10.14 11.09
N GLU A 216 1.68 10.70 10.63
CA GLU A 216 1.92 12.14 10.66
C GLU A 216 1.04 12.89 9.65
N LEU A 217 0.85 12.31 8.45
CA LEU A 217 -0.14 12.81 7.50
C LEU A 217 -1.53 12.87 8.14
N MET A 218 -1.93 11.79 8.82
CA MET A 218 -3.23 11.69 9.47
C MET A 218 -3.37 12.73 10.60
N GLU A 219 -2.34 12.94 11.42
CA GLU A 219 -2.37 13.93 12.50
C GLU A 219 -2.43 15.38 12.00
N LEU A 220 -1.64 15.71 10.96
CA LEU A 220 -1.52 17.06 10.42
C LEU A 220 -2.73 17.49 9.61
N VAL A 221 -3.28 16.59 8.81
CA VAL A 221 -4.26 16.91 7.76
C VAL A 221 -5.68 16.59 8.19
N VAL A 222 -5.92 15.45 8.85
CA VAL A 222 -7.26 14.91 9.05
C VAL A 222 -8.03 15.63 10.18
N ASN A 223 -9.26 16.05 9.90
CA ASN A 223 -10.17 16.64 10.88
C ASN A 223 -11.38 15.75 11.23
N ARG A 224 -11.64 14.70 10.43
CA ARG A 224 -12.68 13.68 10.65
C ARG A 224 -12.13 12.30 10.31
N VAL A 225 -12.52 11.27 11.04
CA VAL A 225 -12.09 9.90 10.77
C VAL A 225 -13.31 9.01 10.51
N PHE A 226 -13.26 8.25 9.42
CA PHE A 226 -14.21 7.21 9.11
C PHE A 226 -13.55 5.87 9.33
N TYR A 227 -14.04 5.13 10.32
CA TYR A 227 -13.57 3.78 10.60
C TYR A 227 -14.50 2.74 9.97
N LEU A 228 -13.98 2.00 9.02
CA LEU A 228 -14.67 0.92 8.34
C LEU A 228 -14.52 -0.37 9.14
N ASP A 229 -15.60 -0.78 9.81
CA ASP A 229 -15.67 -2.00 10.60
C ASP A 229 -16.10 -3.17 9.71
N ALA A 230 -15.12 -3.97 9.27
CA ALA A 230 -15.36 -5.10 8.39
C ALA A 230 -16.21 -6.22 9.03
N ASN A 231 -16.29 -6.27 10.37
CA ASN A 231 -17.07 -7.28 11.08
C ASN A 231 -18.55 -6.92 11.17
N ARG A 232 -18.83 -5.62 11.32
CA ARG A 232 -20.21 -5.10 11.40
C ARG A 232 -20.72 -4.58 10.06
N CYS A 233 -19.85 -4.52 9.04
CA CYS A 233 -20.15 -3.96 7.72
C CYS A 233 -20.71 -2.52 7.77
N VAL A 234 -20.22 -1.69 8.69
CA VAL A 234 -20.65 -0.29 8.90
C VAL A 234 -19.46 0.66 8.95
N ILE A 235 -19.74 1.96 8.81
CA ILE A 235 -18.76 3.02 9.01
C ILE A 235 -19.07 3.77 10.30
N ASP A 236 -18.15 3.70 11.26
CA ASP A 236 -18.19 4.55 12.46
C ASP A 236 -17.57 5.91 12.10
N GLN A 237 -18.33 6.99 12.23
CA GLN A 237 -17.89 8.35 11.89
C GLN A 237 -17.46 9.10 13.15
N TYR A 238 -16.20 9.54 13.18
CA TYR A 238 -15.61 10.31 14.28
C TYR A 238 -15.34 11.74 13.81
N ASN A 239 -16.08 12.71 14.31
CA ASN A 239 -15.92 14.14 14.00
C ASN A 239 -14.83 14.74 14.92
N MET A 240 -13.62 14.23 14.82
CA MET A 240 -12.47 14.64 15.62
C MET A 240 -11.16 14.35 14.91
N ARG A 241 -10.08 15.01 15.36
CA ARG A 241 -8.72 14.81 14.85
C ARG A 241 -8.18 13.43 15.21
N TRP A 242 -7.18 12.97 14.48
CA TRP A 242 -6.58 11.64 14.55
C TRP A 242 -6.22 11.19 15.97
N LYS A 243 -5.49 12.01 16.73
CA LYS A 243 -5.05 11.69 18.09
C LYS A 243 -6.22 11.41 19.05
N ASN A 244 -7.26 12.24 18.98
CA ASN A 244 -8.46 12.06 19.82
C ASN A 244 -9.24 10.82 19.40
N TYR A 245 -9.31 10.53 18.09
CA TYR A 245 -9.92 9.32 17.56
C TYR A 245 -9.26 8.05 18.12
N LEU A 246 -7.93 7.97 18.16
CA LEU A 246 -7.25 6.79 18.70
C LEU A 246 -7.67 6.51 20.16
N SER A 247 -7.68 7.54 21.00
CA SER A 247 -8.11 7.42 22.41
C SER A 247 -9.58 7.04 22.54
N GLN A 248 -10.46 7.67 21.73
CA GLN A 248 -11.88 7.38 21.75
C GLN A 248 -12.19 5.96 21.30
N ARG A 249 -11.49 5.50 20.25
CA ARG A 249 -11.65 4.15 19.74
C ARG A 249 -11.25 3.09 20.77
N GLU A 250 -10.13 3.28 21.45
CA GLU A 250 -9.69 2.38 22.51
C GLU A 250 -10.74 2.27 23.63
N GLN A 251 -11.31 3.40 24.04
CA GLN A 251 -12.41 3.42 25.02
C GLN A 251 -13.65 2.71 24.52
N ASP A 252 -14.03 2.93 23.25
CA ASP A 252 -15.19 2.27 22.63
C ASP A 252 -14.99 0.76 22.51
N GLU A 253 -13.78 0.30 22.14
CA GLU A 253 -13.45 -1.13 22.12
C GLU A 253 -13.51 -1.75 23.52
N HIS A 254 -12.98 -1.08 24.54
CA HIS A 254 -13.08 -1.53 25.92
C HIS A 254 -14.52 -1.59 26.43
N ARG A 255 -15.34 -0.58 26.09
CA ARG A 255 -16.77 -0.56 26.42
C ARG A 255 -17.48 -1.73 25.76
N ARG A 256 -17.31 -1.92 24.45
CA ARG A 256 -17.92 -3.03 23.69
C ARG A 256 -17.52 -4.40 24.26
N LYS A 257 -16.23 -4.60 24.59
CA LYS A 257 -15.76 -5.84 25.25
C LYS A 257 -16.45 -6.09 26.58
N ARG A 258 -16.63 -5.06 27.42
CA ARG A 258 -17.35 -5.18 28.71
C ARG A 258 -18.84 -5.48 28.51
N GLU A 259 -19.51 -4.77 27.59
CA GLU A 259 -20.93 -5.00 27.26
C GLU A 259 -21.15 -6.43 26.78
N ARG A 260 -20.26 -6.93 25.91
CA ARG A 260 -20.28 -8.30 25.41
C ARG A 260 -20.10 -9.34 26.53
N ALA A 261 -19.07 -9.17 27.35
CA ALA A 261 -18.82 -10.07 28.48
C ALA A 261 -20.04 -10.12 29.45
N ASN A 262 -20.68 -8.97 29.67
CA ASN A 262 -21.89 -8.88 30.50
C ASN A 262 -23.10 -9.56 29.84
N ALA A 263 -23.28 -9.39 28.52
CA ALA A 263 -24.35 -10.03 27.76
C ALA A 263 -24.16 -11.56 27.71
N GLN A 264 -22.93 -12.04 27.52
CA GLN A 264 -22.59 -13.47 27.56
C GLN A 264 -22.92 -14.08 28.95
N LYS A 265 -22.48 -13.43 30.03
CA LYS A 265 -22.80 -13.89 31.40
C LYS A 265 -24.31 -13.95 31.64
N LYS A 266 -25.07 -12.94 31.20
CA LYS A 266 -26.52 -12.92 31.33
C LYS A 266 -27.20 -14.03 30.51
N ALA A 267 -26.78 -14.25 29.27
CA ALA A 267 -27.30 -15.31 28.41
C ALA A 267 -27.02 -16.69 29.00
N GLN A 268 -25.79 -16.91 29.49
CA GLN A 268 -25.42 -18.17 30.16
C GLN A 268 -26.24 -18.42 31.40
N ALA A 269 -26.42 -17.42 32.27
CA ALA A 269 -27.28 -17.53 33.47
C ALA A 269 -28.75 -17.88 33.13
N LEU A 270 -29.29 -17.25 32.06
CA LEU A 270 -30.64 -17.57 31.57
C LEU A 270 -30.72 -19.00 31.04
N MET A 271 -29.72 -19.49 30.32
CA MET A 271 -29.67 -20.89 29.84
C MET A 271 -29.58 -21.88 30.98
N GLU A 272 -28.76 -21.63 32.00
CA GLU A 272 -28.64 -22.47 33.19
C GLU A 272 -29.96 -22.52 33.97
N GLN A 273 -30.61 -21.36 34.13
CA GLN A 273 -31.89 -21.28 34.81
C GLN A 273 -33.02 -22.00 34.02
N ALA A 274 -33.05 -21.85 32.69
CA ALA A 274 -33.96 -22.54 31.81
C ALA A 274 -33.78 -24.07 31.88
N ASN A 275 -32.53 -24.55 31.88
CA ASN A 275 -32.21 -25.98 32.00
C ASN A 275 -32.70 -26.56 33.36
N LYS A 276 -32.53 -25.83 34.46
CA LYS A 276 -33.07 -26.23 35.77
C LYS A 276 -34.61 -26.28 35.81
N MET A 277 -35.27 -25.39 35.05
CA MET A 277 -36.73 -25.34 34.97
C MET A 277 -37.34 -26.38 34.01
N ARG A 278 -36.57 -26.81 33.01
CA ARG A 278 -37.02 -27.75 31.97
C ARG A 278 -37.42 -29.13 32.53
N ALA A 279 -36.90 -29.49 33.71
CA ALA A 279 -37.24 -30.74 34.41
C ALA A 279 -38.68 -30.76 34.99
N LYS A 280 -39.41 -29.62 35.04
CA LYS A 280 -40.76 -29.52 35.56
C LYS A 280 -41.74 -29.18 34.43
N ALA A 281 -42.66 -30.09 34.09
CA ALA A 281 -43.61 -29.95 32.98
C ALA A 281 -44.42 -28.63 33.02
N THR A 282 -44.80 -28.15 34.20
CA THR A 282 -45.56 -26.90 34.41
C THR A 282 -44.75 -25.62 34.08
N LYS A 283 -43.44 -25.73 33.93
CA LYS A 283 -42.54 -24.57 33.65
C LYS A 283 -41.87 -24.62 32.28
N ALA A 284 -42.24 -25.59 31.43
CA ALA A 284 -41.64 -25.81 30.13
C ALA A 284 -41.77 -24.59 29.21
N VAL A 285 -42.90 -23.91 29.18
CA VAL A 285 -43.12 -22.69 28.37
C VAL A 285 -42.25 -21.54 28.82
N ALA A 286 -42.09 -21.32 30.13
CA ALA A 286 -41.23 -20.28 30.67
C ALA A 286 -39.74 -20.56 30.39
N ALA A 287 -39.33 -21.83 30.51
CA ALA A 287 -37.96 -22.25 30.15
C ALA A 287 -37.67 -22.01 28.65
N GLN A 288 -38.62 -22.29 27.77
CA GLN A 288 -38.47 -22.07 26.33
C GLN A 288 -38.38 -20.58 25.96
N GLN A 289 -39.12 -19.72 26.68
CA GLN A 289 -39.02 -18.27 26.53
C GLN A 289 -37.65 -17.74 27.00
N MET A 290 -37.08 -18.27 28.08
CA MET A 290 -35.75 -17.92 28.57
C MET A 290 -34.66 -18.34 27.57
N ILE A 291 -34.76 -19.54 26.99
CA ILE A 291 -33.84 -20.02 25.95
C ILE A 291 -33.91 -19.11 24.73
N LYS A 292 -35.11 -18.81 24.21
CA LYS A 292 -35.26 -17.89 23.06
C LYS A 292 -34.71 -16.49 23.36
N ARG A 293 -34.82 -16.03 24.62
CA ARG A 293 -34.23 -14.73 25.02
C ARG A 293 -32.71 -14.80 25.07
N ALA A 294 -32.13 -15.87 25.63
CA ALA A 294 -30.67 -16.09 25.65
C ALA A 294 -30.11 -16.25 24.25
N GLU A 295 -30.78 -17.04 23.39
CA GLU A 295 -30.38 -17.18 21.97
C GLU A 295 -30.44 -15.85 21.22
N ARG A 296 -31.44 -15.02 21.45
CA ARG A 296 -31.55 -13.68 20.85
C ARG A 296 -30.42 -12.76 21.31
N MET A 297 -30.08 -12.82 22.62
CA MET A 297 -28.90 -12.09 23.15
C MET A 297 -27.58 -12.62 22.57
N MET A 298 -27.47 -13.94 22.37
CA MET A 298 -26.27 -14.56 21.78
C MET A 298 -26.17 -14.31 20.29
N ARG A 299 -27.29 -14.30 19.56
CA ARG A 299 -27.30 -14.03 18.10
C ARG A 299 -26.78 -12.62 17.78
N GLY A 300 -27.15 -11.61 18.58
CA GLY A 300 -26.58 -10.27 18.46
C GLY A 300 -25.10 -10.18 18.84
N LEU A 301 -24.51 -11.24 19.42
CA LEU A 301 -23.08 -11.37 19.71
C LEU A 301 -22.34 -12.21 18.64
N GLU A 302 -23.06 -13.05 17.90
CA GLU A 302 -22.48 -13.94 16.87
C GLU A 302 -22.08 -13.18 15.61
N ASP A 303 -22.81 -12.13 15.26
CA ASP A 303 -22.45 -11.25 14.15
C ASP A 303 -21.09 -10.54 14.34
N GLU A 304 -20.55 -10.53 15.57
CA GLU A 304 -19.20 -10.05 15.89
C GLU A 304 -18.15 -11.16 16.03
N ARG A 305 -18.49 -12.43 15.86
CA ARG A 305 -17.60 -13.58 16.15
C ARG A 305 -16.47 -13.80 15.13
N GLN A 306 -16.43 -13.09 14.04
CA GLN A 306 -15.18 -13.03 13.27
C GLN A 306 -14.20 -12.10 13.98
N THR A 307 -13.77 -12.53 15.18
CA THR A 307 -12.63 -11.93 15.86
C THR A 307 -11.50 -11.73 14.89
N ASP A 308 -10.88 -10.60 15.03
CA ASP A 308 -9.66 -10.20 14.35
C ASP A 308 -8.64 -11.35 14.31
N LYS A 309 -8.76 -12.23 13.33
CA LYS A 309 -7.70 -13.17 13.03
C LYS A 309 -6.57 -12.35 12.43
N VAL A 310 -5.54 -12.15 13.18
CA VAL A 310 -4.26 -11.63 12.68
C VAL A 310 -3.47 -12.82 12.18
N ALA A 311 -2.80 -12.67 11.05
CA ALA A 311 -1.93 -13.72 10.54
C ALA A 311 -0.84 -14.02 11.58
N ALA A 312 -0.78 -15.24 12.09
CA ALA A 312 0.27 -15.65 13.04
C ALA A 312 1.54 -15.99 12.26
N ILE A 313 2.35 -14.96 11.97
CA ILE A 313 3.57 -15.10 11.18
C ILE A 313 4.68 -15.70 12.05
N ARG A 314 5.18 -16.86 11.64
CA ARG A 314 6.36 -17.50 12.24
C ARG A 314 7.25 -18.06 11.15
N PHE A 315 8.47 -17.58 11.06
CA PHE A 315 9.47 -18.21 10.20
C PHE A 315 9.90 -19.56 10.78
N PRO A 316 10.06 -20.59 9.92
CA PRO A 316 10.60 -21.87 10.34
C PRO A 316 12.06 -21.72 10.81
N GLU A 317 12.62 -22.73 11.43
CA GLU A 317 14.05 -22.76 11.68
C GLU A 317 14.80 -22.74 10.34
N PRO A 318 15.84 -21.89 10.21
CA PRO A 318 16.58 -21.76 8.97
C PRO A 318 17.29 -23.08 8.63
N ALA A 319 17.32 -23.43 7.34
CA ALA A 319 18.06 -24.59 6.87
C ALA A 319 19.54 -24.46 7.27
N PRO A 320 20.23 -25.61 7.57
CA PRO A 320 21.65 -25.57 7.90
C PRO A 320 22.48 -25.04 6.72
N CYS A 321 23.42 -24.15 7.00
CA CYS A 321 24.32 -23.55 6.01
C CYS A 321 25.73 -23.35 6.54
N GLY A 322 26.66 -23.00 5.67
CA GLY A 322 28.04 -22.65 6.01
C GLY A 322 28.11 -21.40 6.92
N LYS A 323 29.35 -21.01 7.29
CA LYS A 323 29.57 -19.80 8.12
C LYS A 323 29.14 -18.53 7.37
N THR A 324 29.58 -18.38 6.13
CA THR A 324 29.27 -17.26 5.25
C THR A 324 28.48 -17.78 4.04
N PRO A 325 27.13 -17.89 4.16
CA PRO A 325 26.31 -18.47 3.10
C PRO A 325 26.12 -17.56 1.89
N LEU A 326 26.44 -16.25 1.98
CA LEU A 326 26.33 -15.32 0.87
C LEU A 326 27.42 -14.26 0.97
N SER A 327 28.11 -13.99 -0.13
CA SER A 327 29.02 -12.84 -0.24
C SER A 327 28.93 -12.18 -1.61
N ALA A 328 29.06 -10.87 -1.60
CA ALA A 328 29.21 -10.03 -2.76
C ALA A 328 30.65 -9.54 -2.81
N GLN A 329 31.28 -9.56 -3.98
CA GLN A 329 32.67 -9.14 -4.21
C GLN A 329 32.72 -8.15 -5.36
N SER A 330 33.11 -6.91 -5.03
CA SER A 330 33.29 -5.79 -5.96
C SER A 330 32.12 -5.59 -6.94
N LEU A 331 30.88 -5.67 -6.44
CA LEU A 331 29.70 -5.53 -7.27
C LEU A 331 29.52 -4.11 -7.77
N SER A 332 29.35 -3.95 -9.08
CA SER A 332 28.99 -2.67 -9.68
C SER A 332 27.81 -2.84 -10.63
N LYS A 333 27.00 -1.78 -10.73
CA LYS A 333 25.83 -1.76 -11.61
C LYS A 333 25.57 -0.38 -12.17
N SER A 334 25.31 -0.34 -13.50
CA SER A 334 24.89 0.85 -14.24
C SER A 334 23.69 0.53 -15.13
N TYR A 335 22.86 1.51 -15.39
CA TYR A 335 21.80 1.44 -16.39
C TYR A 335 22.01 2.52 -17.46
N GLY A 336 22.50 2.11 -18.63
CA GLY A 336 22.94 3.03 -19.67
C GLY A 336 24.10 3.89 -19.17
N SER A 337 23.93 5.22 -19.15
CA SER A 337 24.94 6.16 -18.64
C SER A 337 24.81 6.46 -17.15
N LEU A 338 23.81 5.91 -16.47
CA LEU A 338 23.59 6.14 -15.05
C LEU A 338 24.29 5.05 -14.24
N GLU A 339 25.37 5.42 -13.56
CA GLU A 339 26.02 4.59 -12.55
C GLU A 339 25.17 4.57 -11.27
N ILE A 340 24.86 3.37 -10.79
CA ILE A 340 24.01 3.19 -9.60
C ILE A 340 24.88 3.03 -8.36
N PHE A 341 25.83 2.12 -8.38
CA PHE A 341 26.86 1.94 -7.35
C PHE A 341 28.06 1.18 -7.95
N THR A 342 29.20 1.35 -7.32
CA THR A 342 30.46 0.70 -7.71
C THR A 342 31.11 0.05 -6.50
N ASP A 343 31.77 -1.08 -6.77
CA ASP A 343 32.70 -1.77 -5.87
C ASP A 343 32.08 -2.11 -4.49
N VAL A 344 30.84 -2.62 -4.47
CA VAL A 344 30.16 -3.05 -3.24
C VAL A 344 30.70 -4.41 -2.83
N ASP A 345 31.32 -4.46 -1.63
CA ASP A 345 31.68 -5.68 -0.93
C ASP A 345 30.75 -5.91 0.25
N LEU A 346 30.23 -7.15 0.39
CA LEU A 346 29.34 -7.48 1.49
C LEU A 346 29.42 -8.99 1.81
N ALA A 347 29.78 -9.34 3.04
CA ALA A 347 29.76 -10.71 3.51
C ALA A 347 28.63 -10.94 4.51
N ILE A 348 27.75 -11.89 4.23
CA ILE A 348 26.61 -12.24 5.07
C ILE A 348 26.91 -13.55 5.79
N ASP A 349 27.20 -13.46 7.06
CA ASP A 349 27.40 -14.62 7.91
C ASP A 349 26.07 -15.19 8.42
N ARG A 350 26.10 -16.43 8.88
CA ARG A 350 24.92 -17.08 9.45
C ARG A 350 24.41 -16.29 10.67
N GLY A 351 23.16 -15.83 10.59
CA GLY A 351 22.50 -15.03 11.61
C GLY A 351 22.81 -13.53 11.57
N SER A 352 23.64 -13.06 10.62
CA SER A 352 23.91 -11.64 10.42
C SER A 352 22.64 -10.82 10.18
N ARG A 353 22.62 -9.60 10.69
CA ARG A 353 21.54 -8.63 10.51
C ARG A 353 22.10 -7.35 9.95
N VAL A 354 21.82 -7.12 8.67
CA VAL A 354 22.33 -5.99 7.90
C VAL A 354 21.16 -5.14 7.43
N VAL A 355 21.25 -3.83 7.62
CA VAL A 355 20.33 -2.88 7.01
C VAL A 355 21.05 -2.14 5.88
N VAL A 356 20.34 -1.95 4.76
CA VAL A 356 20.85 -1.19 3.60
C VAL A 356 20.11 0.14 3.58
N LEU A 357 20.85 1.24 3.68
CA LEU A 357 20.32 2.61 3.67
C LEU A 357 20.85 3.37 2.45
N GLY A 358 20.14 4.41 2.06
CA GLY A 358 20.48 5.30 0.96
C GLY A 358 19.25 6.01 0.41
N LEU A 359 19.44 7.09 -0.33
CA LEU A 359 18.36 7.84 -0.95
C LEU A 359 17.59 7.00 -1.99
N ASN A 360 16.43 7.49 -2.40
CA ASN A 360 15.69 6.86 -3.49
C ASN A 360 16.53 6.91 -4.78
N GLY A 361 16.59 5.77 -5.48
CA GLY A 361 17.45 5.63 -6.64
C GLY A 361 18.91 5.24 -6.37
N ALA A 362 19.35 5.16 -5.10
CA ALA A 362 20.70 4.71 -4.73
C ALA A 362 20.99 3.23 -5.01
N GLY A 363 20.03 2.47 -5.56
CA GLY A 363 20.24 1.10 -5.98
C GLY A 363 19.96 0.02 -4.92
N LYS A 364 19.28 0.37 -3.83
CA LYS A 364 18.93 -0.59 -2.74
C LYS A 364 18.23 -1.84 -3.26
N THR A 365 17.15 -1.69 -4.00
CA THR A 365 16.41 -2.81 -4.63
C THR A 365 17.27 -3.55 -5.66
N THR A 366 18.09 -2.84 -6.44
CA THR A 366 19.00 -3.43 -7.43
C THR A 366 20.03 -4.35 -6.74
N LEU A 367 20.59 -3.92 -5.62
CA LEU A 367 21.51 -4.73 -4.83
C LEU A 367 20.82 -6.00 -4.32
N LEU A 368 19.63 -5.89 -3.72
CA LEU A 368 18.89 -7.06 -3.25
C LEU A 368 18.55 -8.04 -4.38
N ARG A 369 18.17 -7.54 -5.58
CA ARG A 369 17.94 -8.38 -6.76
C ARG A 369 19.21 -9.09 -7.24
N MET A 370 20.35 -8.43 -7.16
CA MET A 370 21.64 -9.06 -7.51
C MET A 370 22.00 -10.14 -6.48
N LEU A 371 21.87 -9.87 -5.18
CA LEU A 371 22.09 -10.84 -4.12
C LEU A 371 21.13 -12.05 -4.21
N ALA A 372 19.92 -11.84 -4.72
CA ALA A 372 18.93 -12.88 -4.98
C ALA A 372 19.20 -13.68 -6.28
N GLY A 373 20.15 -13.23 -7.12
CA GLY A 373 20.43 -13.84 -8.43
C GLY A 373 19.43 -13.46 -9.54
N ASN A 374 18.56 -12.49 -9.30
CA ASN A 374 17.55 -12.06 -10.26
C ASN A 374 18.09 -11.04 -11.27
N THR A 375 19.22 -10.41 -10.98
CA THR A 375 19.88 -9.43 -11.86
C THR A 375 21.38 -9.70 -11.84
N ALA A 376 22.01 -9.74 -13.02
CA ALA A 376 23.47 -9.88 -13.12
C ALA A 376 24.17 -8.55 -12.82
N PRO A 377 25.31 -8.55 -12.09
CA PRO A 377 26.18 -7.41 -11.97
C PRO A 377 26.86 -7.09 -13.30
N ASP A 378 27.32 -5.85 -13.47
CA ASP A 378 28.17 -5.47 -14.60
C ASP A 378 29.63 -5.85 -14.34
N THR A 379 30.09 -5.71 -13.09
CA THR A 379 31.39 -6.22 -12.61
C THR A 379 31.21 -6.84 -11.23
N GLY A 380 32.16 -7.68 -10.83
CA GLY A 380 32.13 -8.43 -9.59
C GLY A 380 31.26 -9.68 -9.65
N GLU A 381 31.12 -10.36 -8.54
CA GLU A 381 30.33 -11.60 -8.45
C GLU A 381 29.61 -11.77 -7.12
N VAL A 382 28.51 -12.51 -7.16
CA VAL A 382 27.78 -12.97 -5.95
C VAL A 382 28.12 -14.44 -5.73
N VAL A 383 28.72 -14.75 -4.59
CA VAL A 383 29.13 -16.12 -4.24
C VAL A 383 28.16 -16.71 -3.23
N TYR A 384 27.52 -17.82 -3.61
CA TYR A 384 26.63 -18.57 -2.75
C TYR A 384 27.42 -19.70 -2.06
N GLY A 385 27.49 -19.65 -0.74
CA GLY A 385 28.15 -20.64 0.08
C GLY A 385 27.36 -21.95 0.20
N HIS A 386 27.96 -22.92 0.87
CA HIS A 386 27.34 -24.24 1.03
C HIS A 386 25.99 -24.16 1.78
N GLY A 387 24.96 -24.75 1.18
CA GLY A 387 23.62 -24.81 1.76
C GLY A 387 22.87 -23.47 1.77
N ALA A 388 23.32 -22.46 1.02
CA ALA A 388 22.61 -21.19 0.91
C ALA A 388 21.20 -21.41 0.33
N LYS A 389 20.19 -20.96 1.07
CA LYS A 389 18.79 -20.88 0.63
C LYS A 389 18.30 -19.47 0.82
N ILE A 390 18.08 -18.75 -0.30
CA ILE A 390 17.69 -17.35 -0.30
C ILE A 390 16.16 -17.26 -0.36
N GLY A 391 15.59 -16.47 0.55
CA GLY A 391 14.23 -16.00 0.47
C GLY A 391 14.24 -14.50 0.13
N TYR A 392 13.70 -14.14 -1.01
CA TYR A 392 13.61 -12.73 -1.43
C TYR A 392 12.18 -12.22 -1.31
N PHE A 393 12.02 -11.05 -0.73
CA PHE A 393 10.75 -10.34 -0.65
C PHE A 393 10.88 -9.03 -1.41
N ALA A 394 10.19 -8.92 -2.55
CA ALA A 394 10.25 -7.75 -3.43
C ALA A 394 9.16 -6.74 -3.10
N GLN A 395 9.46 -5.46 -3.24
CA GLN A 395 8.57 -4.34 -2.94
C GLN A 395 7.26 -4.36 -3.75
N GLU A 396 7.30 -4.72 -5.04
CA GLU A 396 6.14 -4.67 -5.97
C GLU A 396 5.47 -6.03 -6.19
N HIS A 397 5.68 -7.02 -5.32
CA HIS A 397 5.13 -8.39 -5.46
C HIS A 397 5.53 -9.08 -6.79
N GLU A 398 6.63 -8.69 -7.42
CA GLU A 398 7.13 -9.21 -8.70
C GLU A 398 7.36 -10.74 -8.70
N ILE A 399 7.45 -11.35 -7.53
CA ILE A 399 7.66 -12.78 -7.35
C ILE A 399 6.36 -13.58 -7.56
N LEU A 400 5.20 -12.92 -7.45
CA LEU A 400 3.91 -13.57 -7.60
C LEU A 400 3.48 -13.59 -9.07
N ASP A 401 3.19 -14.78 -9.56
CA ASP A 401 2.57 -14.95 -10.87
C ASP A 401 1.06 -14.67 -10.74
N GLY A 402 0.62 -13.58 -11.35
CA GLY A 402 -0.77 -13.11 -11.27
C GLY A 402 -1.79 -14.06 -11.92
N GLU A 403 -1.37 -14.86 -12.91
CA GLU A 403 -2.21 -15.82 -13.61
C GLU A 403 -2.41 -17.11 -12.79
N ARG A 404 -1.45 -17.43 -11.90
CA ARG A 404 -1.52 -18.60 -11.03
C ARG A 404 -2.37 -18.34 -9.79
N THR A 405 -2.97 -19.41 -9.29
CA THR A 405 -3.71 -19.36 -8.02
C THR A 405 -2.78 -19.13 -6.83
N VAL A 406 -3.36 -18.71 -5.70
CA VAL A 406 -2.66 -18.59 -4.41
C VAL A 406 -1.94 -19.90 -4.07
N LEU A 407 -2.61 -21.05 -4.24
CA LEU A 407 -2.04 -22.36 -3.97
C LEU A 407 -0.87 -22.70 -4.90
N GLU A 408 -0.97 -22.42 -6.19
CA GLU A 408 0.08 -22.69 -7.17
C GLU A 408 1.31 -21.81 -6.94
N ASN A 409 1.14 -20.54 -6.59
CA ASN A 409 2.23 -19.66 -6.20
C ASN A 409 3.01 -20.23 -4.99
N MET A 410 2.28 -20.71 -3.96
CA MET A 410 2.90 -21.34 -2.79
C MET A 410 3.65 -22.62 -3.13
N LYS A 411 3.10 -23.49 -3.96
CA LYS A 411 3.76 -24.73 -4.41
C LYS A 411 5.02 -24.45 -5.21
N SER A 412 5.01 -23.40 -6.03
CA SER A 412 6.21 -22.98 -6.77
C SER A 412 7.35 -22.54 -5.84
N ALA A 413 7.02 -21.85 -4.75
CA ALA A 413 8.00 -21.37 -3.77
C ALA A 413 8.50 -22.47 -2.83
N ALA A 414 7.71 -23.53 -2.60
CA ALA A 414 8.03 -24.61 -1.68
C ALA A 414 7.60 -25.98 -2.26
N PRO A 415 8.28 -26.46 -3.31
CA PRO A 415 7.94 -27.71 -4.00
C PRO A 415 8.05 -28.95 -3.12
N ASP A 416 8.84 -28.88 -2.05
CA ASP A 416 9.07 -29.99 -1.11
C ASP A 416 7.93 -30.14 -0.08
N LEU A 417 7.00 -29.18 0.01
CA LEU A 417 5.89 -29.23 0.95
C LEU A 417 4.67 -29.95 0.36
N ASP A 418 4.04 -30.80 1.16
CA ASP A 418 2.75 -31.41 0.81
C ASP A 418 1.60 -30.39 0.84
N ASP A 419 0.51 -30.70 0.15
CA ASP A 419 -0.67 -29.83 0.05
C ASP A 419 -1.25 -29.46 1.42
N THR A 420 -1.19 -30.35 2.39
CA THR A 420 -1.73 -30.13 3.73
C THR A 420 -0.92 -29.06 4.47
N ARG A 421 0.41 -29.14 4.38
CA ARG A 421 1.32 -28.14 4.97
C ARG A 421 1.20 -26.79 4.27
N VAL A 422 1.15 -26.78 2.93
CA VAL A 422 0.92 -25.55 2.15
C VAL A 422 -0.37 -24.87 2.57
N ARG A 423 -1.49 -25.60 2.65
CA ARG A 423 -2.78 -25.07 3.10
C ARG A 423 -2.74 -24.64 4.59
N THR A 424 -1.96 -25.30 5.42
CA THR A 424 -1.77 -24.89 6.82
C THR A 424 -1.04 -23.55 6.92
N VAL A 425 0.04 -23.37 6.15
CA VAL A 425 0.76 -22.09 6.09
C VAL A 425 -0.17 -21.01 5.55
N LEU A 426 -0.86 -21.24 4.43
CA LEU A 426 -1.83 -20.29 3.86
C LEU A 426 -2.93 -19.92 4.87
N GLY A 427 -3.43 -20.90 5.62
CA GLY A 427 -4.41 -20.65 6.71
C GLY A 427 -3.89 -19.74 7.80
N SER A 428 -2.59 -19.83 8.15
CA SER A 428 -1.96 -18.91 9.11
C SER A 428 -1.85 -17.48 8.59
N PHE A 429 -1.82 -17.30 7.26
CA PHE A 429 -1.86 -16.01 6.57
C PHE A 429 -3.27 -15.58 6.14
N LEU A 430 -4.30 -16.22 6.70
CA LEU A 430 -5.72 -15.89 6.49
C LEU A 430 -6.25 -16.22 5.09
N PHE A 431 -5.59 -17.10 4.34
CA PHE A 431 -6.13 -17.68 3.12
C PHE A 431 -6.80 -19.02 3.46
N SER A 432 -8.12 -19.13 3.25
CA SER A 432 -8.87 -20.34 3.60
C SER A 432 -10.03 -20.58 2.62
N GLY A 433 -10.47 -21.83 2.51
CA GLY A 433 -11.57 -22.20 1.62
C GLY A 433 -11.28 -21.84 0.17
N ASP A 434 -12.18 -21.12 -0.47
CA ASP A 434 -12.09 -20.73 -1.88
C ASP A 434 -11.01 -19.67 -2.17
N ASP A 435 -10.46 -19.01 -1.12
CA ASP A 435 -9.44 -17.98 -1.30
C ASP A 435 -8.15 -18.55 -1.90
N VAL A 436 -7.85 -19.82 -1.64
CA VAL A 436 -6.61 -20.47 -2.12
C VAL A 436 -6.64 -20.79 -3.61
N GLU A 437 -7.82 -20.87 -4.20
CA GLU A 437 -8.04 -21.15 -5.63
C GLU A 437 -8.15 -19.86 -6.47
N LYS A 438 -8.13 -18.68 -5.84
CA LYS A 438 -8.17 -17.40 -6.55
C LYS A 438 -6.86 -17.13 -7.26
N PRO A 439 -6.86 -16.57 -8.49
CA PRO A 439 -5.66 -16.06 -9.13
C PRO A 439 -5.02 -14.94 -8.28
N ALA A 440 -3.69 -14.94 -8.17
CA ALA A 440 -2.99 -13.92 -7.38
C ALA A 440 -3.18 -12.50 -7.94
N GLY A 441 -3.46 -12.37 -9.24
CA GLY A 441 -3.72 -11.08 -9.90
C GLY A 441 -4.93 -10.31 -9.34
N VAL A 442 -5.97 -11.02 -8.86
CA VAL A 442 -7.20 -10.38 -8.32
C VAL A 442 -7.11 -10.00 -6.84
N LEU A 443 -6.02 -10.38 -6.17
CA LEU A 443 -5.80 -10.06 -4.77
C LEU A 443 -5.55 -8.55 -4.57
N SER A 444 -6.03 -8.01 -3.44
CA SER A 444 -5.67 -6.67 -2.99
C SER A 444 -4.17 -6.59 -2.65
N GLY A 445 -3.59 -5.37 -2.63
CA GLY A 445 -2.18 -5.17 -2.28
C GLY A 445 -1.78 -5.83 -0.96
N GLY A 446 -2.57 -5.67 0.10
CA GLY A 446 -2.33 -6.32 1.39
C GLY A 446 -2.47 -7.85 1.36
N GLU A 447 -3.32 -8.42 0.51
CA GLU A 447 -3.40 -9.87 0.30
C GLU A 447 -2.19 -10.38 -0.47
N LYS A 448 -1.73 -9.66 -1.49
CA LYS A 448 -0.48 -9.97 -2.20
C LYS A 448 0.72 -9.95 -1.26
N THR A 449 0.81 -8.93 -0.39
CA THR A 449 1.86 -8.87 0.65
C THR A 449 1.81 -10.09 1.57
N ARG A 450 0.63 -10.49 2.07
CA ARG A 450 0.48 -11.68 2.90
C ARG A 450 0.84 -12.96 2.14
N LEU A 451 0.49 -13.09 0.86
CA LEU A 451 0.87 -14.23 0.04
C LEU A 451 2.39 -14.29 -0.15
N SER A 452 3.05 -13.17 -0.50
CA SER A 452 4.51 -13.10 -0.62
C SER A 452 5.23 -13.45 0.69
N LEU A 453 4.68 -13.05 1.83
CA LEU A 453 5.21 -13.45 3.14
C LEU A 453 4.98 -14.94 3.43
N ALA A 454 3.85 -15.49 3.00
CA ALA A 454 3.57 -16.93 3.14
C ALA A 454 4.54 -17.76 2.29
N THR A 455 4.84 -17.36 1.04
CA THR A 455 5.83 -18.02 0.19
C THR A 455 7.23 -17.96 0.82
N LEU A 456 7.59 -16.82 1.40
CA LEU A 456 8.86 -16.65 2.10
C LEU A 456 8.97 -17.59 3.32
N VAL A 457 7.93 -17.71 4.13
CA VAL A 457 7.86 -18.63 5.28
C VAL A 457 7.96 -20.09 4.82
N ALA A 458 7.29 -20.43 3.71
CA ALA A 458 7.30 -21.81 3.19
C ALA A 458 8.66 -22.24 2.62
N SER A 459 9.48 -21.30 2.13
CA SER A 459 10.76 -21.60 1.48
C SER A 459 11.84 -22.16 2.42
N SER A 460 11.67 -22.10 3.75
CA SER A 460 12.67 -22.49 4.76
C SER A 460 14.06 -21.87 4.48
N ALA A 461 14.07 -20.66 3.97
CA ALA A 461 15.28 -19.90 3.65
C ALA A 461 16.16 -19.74 4.90
N ASN A 462 17.47 -19.62 4.71
CA ASN A 462 18.42 -19.29 5.77
C ASN A 462 19.02 -17.89 5.62
N ILE A 463 18.73 -17.23 4.49
CA ILE A 463 19.02 -15.82 4.24
C ILE A 463 17.73 -15.18 3.75
N LEU A 464 17.28 -14.14 4.43
CA LEU A 464 16.15 -13.32 4.02
C LEU A 464 16.66 -11.99 3.43
N LEU A 465 16.30 -11.71 2.19
CA LEU A 465 16.51 -10.44 1.52
C LEU A 465 15.17 -9.74 1.46
N LEU A 466 14.99 -8.65 2.21
CA LEU A 466 13.71 -8.01 2.42
C LEU A 466 13.72 -6.56 1.90
N ASP A 467 12.88 -6.28 0.93
CA ASP A 467 12.70 -4.95 0.36
C ASP A 467 11.37 -4.35 0.84
N GLU A 468 11.43 -3.44 1.80
CA GLU A 468 10.29 -2.78 2.43
C GLU A 468 9.19 -3.74 2.95
N PRO A 469 9.51 -4.70 3.83
CA PRO A 469 8.61 -5.77 4.19
C PRO A 469 7.37 -5.34 5.00
N THR A 470 7.35 -4.13 5.53
CA THR A 470 6.24 -3.57 6.31
C THR A 470 5.28 -2.72 5.49
N ASN A 471 5.63 -2.40 4.25
CA ASN A 471 4.78 -1.60 3.37
C ASN A 471 3.46 -2.31 3.04
N ASN A 472 2.39 -1.53 2.90
CA ASN A 472 1.03 -2.01 2.60
C ASN A 472 0.42 -2.96 3.65
N LEU A 473 1.00 -3.07 4.85
CA LEU A 473 0.45 -3.86 5.96
C LEU A 473 -0.40 -3.00 6.88
N ASP A 474 -1.51 -3.56 7.34
CA ASP A 474 -2.27 -2.96 8.44
C ASP A 474 -1.47 -3.05 9.76
N PRO A 475 -1.75 -2.19 10.76
CA PRO A 475 -0.97 -2.13 12.00
C PRO A 475 -0.85 -3.45 12.76
N ALA A 476 -1.87 -4.32 12.66
CA ALA A 476 -1.86 -5.61 13.33
C ALA A 476 -0.94 -6.60 12.61
N SER A 477 -1.03 -6.70 11.27
CA SER A 477 -0.15 -7.53 10.44
C SER A 477 1.30 -7.04 10.50
N ARG A 478 1.53 -5.71 10.53
CA ARG A 478 2.86 -5.10 10.71
C ARG A 478 3.48 -5.57 12.03
N LYS A 479 2.75 -5.54 13.14
CA LYS A 479 3.24 -6.00 14.45
C LYS A 479 3.66 -7.47 14.42
N GLU A 480 2.89 -8.33 13.76
CA GLU A 480 3.20 -9.75 13.67
C GLU A 480 4.46 -10.02 12.83
N ILE A 481 4.66 -9.33 11.71
CA ILE A 481 5.89 -9.49 10.93
C ILE A 481 7.11 -9.00 11.70
N LEU A 482 7.01 -7.86 12.41
CA LEU A 482 8.09 -7.36 13.25
C LEU A 482 8.48 -8.35 14.35
N ASN A 483 7.50 -8.98 14.98
CA ASN A 483 7.73 -10.06 15.97
C ASN A 483 8.40 -11.27 15.32
N ALA A 484 7.97 -11.64 14.12
CA ALA A 484 8.54 -12.77 13.38
C ALA A 484 10.01 -12.53 12.96
N LEU A 485 10.31 -11.32 12.45
CA LEU A 485 11.68 -10.91 12.10
C LEU A 485 12.60 -10.91 13.32
N LYS A 486 12.14 -10.38 14.46
CA LYS A 486 12.88 -10.41 15.72
C LYS A 486 13.21 -11.83 16.20
N ALA A 487 12.28 -12.77 16.00
CA ALA A 487 12.44 -14.16 16.44
C ALA A 487 13.24 -15.03 15.46
N TYR A 488 13.41 -14.60 14.22
CA TYR A 488 14.09 -15.38 13.17
C TYR A 488 15.58 -15.51 13.46
N LYS A 489 16.13 -16.73 13.29
CA LYS A 489 17.52 -17.06 13.63
C LYS A 489 18.49 -17.08 12.44
N GLY A 490 17.98 -16.97 11.21
CA GLY A 490 18.79 -16.89 10.00
C GLY A 490 19.33 -15.49 9.74
N ALA A 491 20.09 -15.34 8.67
CA ALA A 491 20.59 -14.04 8.24
C ALA A 491 19.47 -13.19 7.62
N ILE A 492 19.53 -11.88 7.83
CA ILE A 492 18.60 -10.90 7.24
C ILE A 492 19.39 -9.75 6.65
N VAL A 493 19.11 -9.43 5.40
CA VAL A 493 19.48 -8.15 4.74
C VAL A 493 18.19 -7.42 4.44
N MET A 494 18.03 -6.23 4.98
CA MET A 494 16.76 -5.48 4.89
C MET A 494 16.98 -4.06 4.39
N VAL A 495 16.16 -3.67 3.43
CA VAL A 495 15.92 -2.27 3.07
C VAL A 495 14.63 -1.85 3.76
N SER A 496 14.62 -0.76 4.51
CA SER A 496 13.41 -0.21 5.10
C SER A 496 13.57 1.24 5.52
N HIS A 497 12.50 2.03 5.29
CA HIS A 497 12.32 3.38 5.82
C HIS A 497 11.52 3.38 7.13
N ASP A 498 11.16 2.23 7.63
CA ASP A 498 10.37 2.02 8.85
C ASP A 498 11.29 1.85 10.06
N GLU A 499 11.39 2.88 10.90
CA GLU A 499 12.19 2.83 12.14
C GLU A 499 11.84 1.62 13.01
N GLY A 500 10.54 1.29 13.14
CA GLY A 500 10.10 0.14 13.91
C GLY A 500 10.56 -1.20 13.31
N ALA A 501 10.72 -1.28 11.98
CA ALA A 501 11.25 -2.46 11.31
C ALA A 501 12.76 -2.60 11.55
N VAL A 502 13.51 -1.51 11.47
CA VAL A 502 14.95 -1.50 11.76
C VAL A 502 15.21 -1.79 13.24
N GLU A 503 14.42 -1.23 14.16
CA GLU A 503 14.52 -1.53 15.58
C GLU A 503 14.21 -3.01 15.87
N ALA A 504 13.18 -3.58 15.24
CA ALA A 504 12.84 -5.00 15.38
C ALA A 504 13.92 -5.92 14.79
N LEU A 505 14.57 -5.52 13.70
CA LEU A 505 15.70 -6.22 13.12
C LEU A 505 16.88 -6.26 14.09
N ASN A 506 17.12 -5.18 14.83
CA ASN A 506 18.29 -4.97 15.68
C ASN A 506 19.59 -5.23 14.90
N PRO A 507 19.89 -4.42 13.87
CA PRO A 507 21.01 -4.68 12.97
C PRO A 507 22.35 -4.61 13.67
N GLU A 508 23.32 -5.36 13.16
CA GLU A 508 24.71 -5.33 13.59
C GLU A 508 25.52 -4.38 12.70
N ARG A 509 25.13 -4.32 11.42
CA ARG A 509 25.85 -3.59 10.38
C ARG A 509 24.88 -2.82 9.49
N VAL A 510 25.40 -1.74 8.91
CA VAL A 510 24.74 -0.90 7.91
C VAL A 510 25.58 -0.84 6.65
N LEU A 511 24.94 -0.94 5.50
CA LEU A 511 25.53 -0.67 4.19
C LEU A 511 24.91 0.62 3.64
N LEU A 512 25.74 1.61 3.37
CA LEU A 512 25.31 2.89 2.81
C LEU A 512 25.51 2.88 1.28
N LEU A 513 24.44 3.15 0.55
CA LEU A 513 24.46 3.31 -0.92
C LEU A 513 24.18 4.78 -1.29
N PRO A 514 24.78 5.28 -2.41
CA PRO A 514 25.59 4.57 -3.40
C PRO A 514 27.08 4.43 -3.01
N ASP A 515 27.53 4.98 -1.89
CA ASP A 515 28.96 5.10 -1.53
C ASP A 515 29.64 3.76 -1.21
N ALA A 516 28.87 2.65 -1.16
CA ALA A 516 29.36 1.30 -0.88
C ALA A 516 30.10 1.16 0.47
N VAL A 517 29.73 1.99 1.46
CA VAL A 517 30.37 2.00 2.76
C VAL A 517 29.63 1.06 3.72
N GLU A 518 30.35 0.06 4.21
CA GLU A 518 29.86 -0.83 5.29
C GLU A 518 30.41 -0.34 6.64
N ASP A 519 29.51 -0.19 7.65
CA ASP A 519 29.87 0.22 9.00
C ASP A 519 29.09 -0.57 10.05
N LEU A 520 29.51 -0.47 11.30
CA LEU A 520 28.77 -0.99 12.45
C LEU A 520 27.55 -0.14 12.72
N TRP A 521 26.44 -0.79 13.05
CA TRP A 521 25.21 -0.07 13.37
C TRP A 521 25.37 0.82 14.61
N SER A 522 25.02 2.10 14.48
CA SER A 522 24.95 3.06 15.57
C SER A 522 23.63 3.84 15.54
N LYS A 523 23.29 4.52 16.65
CA LYS A 523 22.08 5.35 16.71
C LYS A 523 22.12 6.55 15.75
N GLU A 524 23.29 6.98 15.33
CA GLU A 524 23.44 8.07 14.35
C GLU A 524 22.82 7.73 12.99
N TYR A 525 22.79 6.44 12.64
CA TYR A 525 22.11 5.97 11.43
C TYR A 525 20.58 5.95 11.56
N GLN A 526 20.03 6.08 12.77
CA GLN A 526 18.59 6.11 12.98
C GLN A 526 17.94 7.35 12.35
N ASP A 527 18.63 8.50 12.41
CA ASP A 527 18.16 9.73 11.77
C ASP A 527 18.17 9.61 10.23
N LEU A 528 19.08 8.80 9.66
CA LEU A 528 19.13 8.53 8.22
C LEU A 528 17.99 7.64 7.72
N ILE A 529 17.36 6.82 8.58
CA ILE A 529 16.22 5.99 8.19
C ILE A 529 15.05 6.86 7.75
N SER A 530 14.79 7.94 8.48
CA SER A 530 13.69 8.86 8.17
C SER A 530 13.97 9.75 6.95
N LEU A 531 15.24 9.89 6.56
CA LEU A 531 15.70 10.68 5.41
C LEU A 531 15.89 9.82 4.14
N ALA A 532 16.04 8.51 4.30
CA ALA A 532 16.29 7.58 3.21
C ALA A 532 15.01 7.12 2.56
#